data_e5e4c54b6be2a2c8df91c2dd05334217
#
_entry.id   e5e4c54b6be2a2c8df91c2dd05334217
#
_cell.length_a   1.000
_cell.length_b   1.000
_cell.length_c   1.000
_cell.angle_alpha   90.00
_cell.angle_beta   90.00
_cell.angle_gamma   90.00
#
_symmetry.space_group_name_H-M   'P 1'
#
loop_
_entity.id
_entity.type
_entity.pdbx_description
1 polymer ?
#
loop_
_entity_poly.entity_id
_entity_poly.type
_entity_poly.pdbx_seq_one_letter_code
_entity_poly.pdbx_strand_id
1 'polypeptide(L)'
;GQAPQILQKSGIHVAAFGRGVKPIGFDNQVLEDEQFTSQFSEMYWQGADGSRVLGILFANWYSNGNEIPVDKDEALTFWKQKLSDVRAYASTNQWLMMNGCDHQPVQKNLSEAIRVANELFPDVTFVHSSFDEYVQAVESALPEQLSTVTGELTSQETDGWYTLANTSSSRIYLKQAFQENSNLLEQIVEPLTIITGGHNHKDQLTYAWKT
;
A
#
# COMPACT_ATOMS: atom_id res chain seq x y z
N GLY A 1 -3.35 2.58 -16.34
CA GLY A 1 -3.27 3.60 -16.09
C GLY A 1 -2.35 4.81 -16.12
N GLN A 2 -2.88 5.95 -15.70
CA GLN A 2 -2.14 7.21 -15.67
C GLN A 2 -1.42 7.47 -14.33
N ALA A 3 -1.57 6.62 -13.33
CA ALA A 3 -1.03 6.88 -11.99
C ALA A 3 0.49 7.14 -11.98
N PRO A 4 1.36 6.38 -12.67
CA PRO A 4 2.79 6.69 -12.71
C PRO A 4 3.10 8.08 -13.27
N GLN A 5 2.39 8.50 -14.31
CA GLN A 5 2.53 9.83 -14.90
C GLN A 5 2.16 10.94 -13.90
N ILE A 6 1.04 10.78 -13.20
CA ILE A 6 0.57 11.75 -12.22
C ILE A 6 1.55 11.83 -11.05
N LEU A 7 1.99 10.69 -10.52
CA LEU A 7 2.95 10.62 -9.43
C LEU A 7 4.27 11.31 -9.80
N GLN A 8 4.85 10.94 -10.94
CA GLN A 8 6.11 11.54 -11.39
C GLN A 8 6.01 13.04 -11.61
N LYS A 9 4.92 13.53 -12.23
CA LYS A 9 4.67 14.97 -12.42
C LYS A 9 4.44 15.73 -11.11
N SER A 10 4.01 15.03 -10.07
CA SER A 10 3.85 15.57 -8.71
C SER A 10 5.14 15.46 -7.86
N GLY A 11 6.25 15.01 -8.43
CA GLY A 11 7.51 14.83 -7.72
C GLY A 11 7.55 13.57 -6.83
N ILE A 12 6.59 12.65 -6.99
CA ILE A 12 6.52 11.39 -6.27
C ILE A 12 7.14 10.30 -7.15
N HIS A 13 8.18 9.65 -6.68
CA HIS A 13 8.95 8.66 -7.45
C HIS A 13 8.79 7.22 -6.95
N VAL A 14 8.05 7.01 -5.85
CA VAL A 14 7.77 5.69 -5.27
C VAL A 14 6.27 5.53 -5.04
N ALA A 15 5.77 4.32 -5.29
CA ALA A 15 4.40 3.92 -4.98
C ALA A 15 4.38 2.55 -4.32
N ALA A 16 3.67 2.42 -3.19
CA ALA A 16 3.50 1.16 -2.50
C ALA A 16 2.06 0.66 -2.63
N PHE A 17 1.89 -0.62 -2.85
CA PHE A 17 0.58 -1.23 -3.06
C PHE A 17 0.59 -2.73 -2.70
N GLY A 18 -0.57 -3.25 -2.30
CA GLY A 18 -0.72 -4.66 -1.91
C GLY A 18 -1.34 -5.54 -2.99
N ARG A 19 -1.79 -4.97 -4.11
CA ARG A 19 -2.58 -5.68 -5.12
C ARG A 19 -2.26 -5.21 -6.53
N GLY A 20 -2.66 -6.04 -7.52
CA GLY A 20 -2.63 -5.66 -8.92
C GLY A 20 -1.37 -6.09 -9.67
N VAL A 21 -0.41 -6.69 -8.98
CA VAL A 21 0.81 -7.31 -9.52
C VAL A 21 0.94 -8.71 -8.96
N LYS A 22 1.41 -9.65 -9.76
CA LYS A 22 1.70 -11.03 -9.35
C LYS A 22 3.21 -11.19 -9.15
N PRO A 23 3.69 -11.52 -7.96
CA PRO A 23 5.06 -12.00 -7.76
C PRO A 23 5.24 -13.38 -8.41
N ILE A 24 6.40 -13.63 -9.00
CA ILE A 24 6.73 -14.97 -9.53
C ILE A 24 6.78 -15.98 -8.38
N GLY A 25 6.13 -17.13 -8.57
CA GLY A 25 6.10 -18.21 -7.56
C GLY A 25 4.87 -18.20 -6.66
N PHE A 26 3.91 -17.33 -6.89
CA PHE A 26 2.61 -17.39 -6.24
C PHE A 26 1.79 -18.58 -6.74
N ASP A 27 1.23 -19.38 -5.83
CA ASP A 27 0.50 -20.60 -6.18
C ASP A 27 -0.94 -20.36 -6.64
N ASN A 28 -1.51 -19.20 -6.32
CA ASN A 28 -2.90 -18.87 -6.63
C ASN A 28 -3.01 -18.25 -8.03
N GLN A 29 -3.00 -19.09 -9.06
CA GLN A 29 -3.05 -18.67 -10.46
C GLN A 29 -4.48 -18.64 -10.96
N VAL A 30 -5.03 -17.43 -11.20
CA VAL A 30 -6.32 -17.24 -11.85
C VAL A 30 -6.14 -16.96 -13.35
N LEU A 31 -5.13 -16.18 -13.71
CA LEU A 31 -4.79 -15.82 -15.10
C LEU A 31 -3.27 -15.69 -15.24
N GLU A 32 -2.71 -16.27 -16.27
CA GLU A 32 -1.32 -16.04 -16.68
C GLU A 32 -1.27 -14.78 -17.56
N ASP A 33 -0.82 -13.68 -17.00
CA ASP A 33 -0.57 -12.45 -17.75
C ASP A 33 0.78 -11.88 -17.34
N GLU A 34 1.79 -12.05 -18.19
CA GLU A 34 3.16 -11.58 -17.97
C GLU A 34 3.24 -10.05 -17.77
N GLN A 35 2.27 -9.31 -18.30
CA GLN A 35 2.21 -7.85 -18.17
C GLN A 35 2.17 -7.39 -16.72
N PHE A 36 1.57 -8.17 -15.82
CA PHE A 36 1.40 -7.84 -14.41
C PHE A 36 2.31 -8.64 -13.49
N THR A 37 3.31 -9.32 -14.03
CA THR A 37 4.21 -10.18 -13.27
C THR A 37 5.49 -9.46 -12.92
N SER A 38 5.96 -9.58 -11.69
CA SER A 38 7.26 -9.12 -11.24
C SER A 38 8.05 -10.24 -10.58
N GLN A 39 9.35 -10.30 -10.86
CA GLN A 39 10.26 -11.25 -10.20
C GLN A 39 10.38 -10.95 -8.72
N PHE A 40 10.34 -9.67 -8.34
CA PHE A 40 10.55 -9.18 -6.98
C PHE A 40 9.36 -8.34 -6.51
N SER A 41 9.30 -8.11 -5.22
CA SER A 41 8.39 -7.13 -4.60
C SER A 41 8.69 -5.70 -5.05
N GLU A 42 9.93 -5.39 -5.40
CA GLU A 42 10.34 -4.12 -6.00
C GLU A 42 10.36 -4.24 -7.53
N MET A 43 9.80 -3.25 -8.23
CA MET A 43 9.71 -3.21 -9.69
C MET A 43 9.62 -1.77 -10.19
N TYR A 44 9.74 -1.58 -11.49
CA TYR A 44 9.34 -0.31 -12.10
C TYR A 44 7.88 -0.38 -12.53
N TRP A 45 7.09 0.59 -12.08
CA TRP A 45 5.74 0.78 -12.58
C TRP A 45 5.72 1.90 -13.61
N GLN A 46 5.31 1.57 -14.84
CA GLN A 46 5.38 2.47 -15.98
C GLN A 46 3.99 2.83 -16.49
N GLY A 47 3.76 4.12 -16.70
CA GLY A 47 2.57 4.68 -17.35
C GLY A 47 2.64 4.60 -18.87
N ALA A 48 1.51 4.89 -19.52
CA ALA A 48 1.38 4.86 -20.97
C ALA A 48 2.27 5.90 -21.70
N ASP A 49 2.64 6.97 -21.02
CA ASP A 49 3.54 8.02 -21.53
C ASP A 49 5.04 7.72 -21.31
N GLY A 50 5.37 6.56 -20.75
CA GLY A 50 6.72 6.15 -20.40
C GLY A 50 7.22 6.66 -19.04
N SER A 51 6.42 7.43 -18.30
CA SER A 51 6.74 7.83 -16.92
C SER A 51 6.90 6.60 -16.04
N ARG A 52 7.90 6.61 -15.16
CA ARG A 52 8.22 5.51 -14.26
C ARG A 52 8.28 5.96 -12.81
N VAL A 53 7.81 5.10 -11.92
CA VAL A 53 8.03 5.20 -10.47
C VAL A 53 8.52 3.85 -9.95
N LEU A 54 9.24 3.85 -8.82
CA LEU A 54 9.55 2.61 -8.12
C LEU A 54 8.26 2.08 -7.49
N GLY A 55 7.85 0.88 -7.87
CA GLY A 55 6.73 0.16 -7.26
C GLY A 55 7.23 -0.75 -6.16
N ILE A 56 6.56 -0.75 -5.01
CA ILE A 56 6.81 -1.66 -3.89
C ILE A 56 5.54 -2.44 -3.63
N LEU A 57 5.52 -3.70 -4.01
CA LEU A 57 4.43 -4.61 -3.74
C LEU A 57 4.57 -5.19 -2.33
N PHE A 58 3.52 -5.15 -1.54
CA PHE A 58 3.43 -5.88 -0.27
C PHE A 58 3.18 -7.36 -0.54
N ALA A 59 4.19 -8.07 -1.07
CA ALA A 59 4.07 -9.47 -1.47
C ALA A 59 3.67 -10.39 -0.31
N ASN A 60 4.07 -10.06 0.91
CA ASN A 60 3.69 -10.78 2.13
C ASN A 60 2.62 -10.00 2.93
N TRP A 61 1.84 -9.16 2.26
CA TRP A 61 0.80 -8.30 2.80
C TRP A 61 1.32 -7.16 3.71
N TYR A 62 0.45 -6.19 4.00
CA TYR A 62 0.80 -4.99 4.78
C TYR A 62 0.71 -5.18 6.30
N SER A 63 0.55 -6.41 6.76
CA SER A 63 0.57 -6.80 8.18
C SER A 63 1.59 -7.90 8.48
N ASN A 64 2.58 -8.09 7.62
CA ASN A 64 3.55 -9.18 7.70
C ASN A 64 4.42 -9.12 8.96
N GLY A 65 4.59 -7.97 9.60
CA GLY A 65 5.28 -7.77 10.87
C GLY A 65 4.34 -7.43 12.03
N ASN A 66 3.07 -7.83 11.97
CA ASN A 66 2.10 -7.56 13.02
C ASN A 66 2.27 -8.52 14.23
N GLU A 67 1.95 -8.04 15.43
CA GLU A 67 1.92 -8.84 16.67
C GLU A 67 3.22 -9.64 16.92
N ILE A 68 4.37 -8.96 16.82
CA ILE A 68 5.68 -9.58 17.00
C ILE A 68 5.82 -10.11 18.44
N PRO A 69 6.10 -11.43 18.65
CA PRO A 69 6.26 -11.99 19.98
C PRO A 69 7.50 -11.45 20.71
N VAL A 70 7.41 -11.36 22.05
CA VAL A 70 8.55 -11.02 22.92
C VAL A 70 9.10 -12.23 23.64
N ASP A 71 8.35 -13.34 23.74
CA ASP A 71 8.88 -14.62 24.16
C ASP A 71 9.91 -15.12 23.14
N LYS A 72 11.05 -15.60 23.61
CA LYS A 72 12.18 -15.95 22.73
C LYS A 72 11.89 -17.14 21.80
N ASP A 73 11.18 -18.13 22.25
CA ASP A 73 10.89 -19.33 21.45
C ASP A 73 9.82 -19.03 20.40
N GLU A 74 8.78 -18.27 20.79
CA GLU A 74 7.77 -17.80 19.87
C GLU A 74 8.36 -16.82 18.83
N ALA A 75 9.19 -15.86 19.27
CA ALA A 75 9.86 -14.90 18.40
C ALA A 75 10.83 -15.60 17.42
N LEU A 76 11.56 -16.62 17.87
CA LEU A 76 12.43 -17.40 17.00
C LEU A 76 11.64 -18.09 15.88
N THR A 77 10.50 -18.68 16.21
CA THR A 77 9.63 -19.36 15.25
C THR A 77 9.01 -18.34 14.28
N PHE A 78 8.47 -17.25 14.81
CA PHE A 78 7.89 -16.16 14.03
C PHE A 78 8.88 -15.59 13.01
N TRP A 79 10.07 -15.20 13.47
CA TRP A 79 11.07 -14.57 12.60
C TRP A 79 11.68 -15.51 11.58
N LYS A 80 11.89 -16.79 11.90
CA LYS A 80 12.33 -17.79 10.91
C LYS A 80 11.37 -17.85 9.73
N GLN A 81 10.06 -17.88 9.99
CA GLN A 81 9.04 -17.87 8.94
C GLN A 81 9.03 -16.54 8.18
N LYS A 82 8.91 -15.42 8.89
CA LYS A 82 8.80 -14.10 8.26
C LYS A 82 10.01 -13.71 7.42
N LEU A 83 11.22 -14.02 7.89
CA LEU A 83 12.43 -13.78 7.11
C LEU A 83 12.53 -14.69 5.87
N SER A 84 12.05 -15.92 5.97
CA SER A 84 11.94 -16.81 4.81
C SER A 84 10.96 -16.25 3.78
N ASP A 85 9.78 -15.80 4.22
CA ASP A 85 8.72 -15.29 3.37
C ASP A 85 9.19 -14.04 2.59
N VAL A 86 9.80 -13.05 3.27
CA VAL A 86 10.24 -11.84 2.59
C VAL A 86 11.42 -12.06 1.65
N ARG A 87 12.34 -12.95 1.99
CA ARG A 87 13.49 -13.30 1.14
C ARG A 87 13.07 -13.90 -0.19
N ALA A 88 11.91 -14.56 -0.23
CA ALA A 88 11.40 -15.17 -1.46
C ALA A 88 11.08 -14.12 -2.54
N TYR A 89 10.75 -12.88 -2.14
CA TYR A 89 10.29 -11.83 -3.07
C TYR A 89 11.17 -10.58 -3.09
N ALA A 90 12.03 -10.35 -2.11
CA ALA A 90 12.83 -9.14 -2.04
C ALA A 90 13.95 -9.09 -3.09
N SER A 91 14.12 -7.96 -3.75
CA SER A 91 15.23 -7.72 -4.68
C SER A 91 16.52 -7.31 -3.99
N THR A 92 16.44 -6.93 -2.72
CA THR A 92 17.54 -6.39 -1.91
C THR A 92 17.64 -7.11 -0.58
N ASN A 93 18.65 -6.74 0.22
CA ASN A 93 18.76 -7.16 1.62
C ASN A 93 18.03 -6.21 2.60
N GLN A 94 17.23 -5.29 2.08
CA GLN A 94 16.37 -4.39 2.86
C GLN A 94 14.94 -4.94 2.83
N TRP A 95 14.41 -5.31 3.98
CA TRP A 95 13.12 -5.99 4.07
C TRP A 95 12.12 -5.17 4.88
N LEU A 96 10.94 -4.98 4.33
CA LEU A 96 9.87 -4.23 4.96
C LEU A 96 8.99 -5.15 5.81
N MET A 97 8.93 -4.88 7.10
CA MET A 97 8.02 -5.52 8.05
C MET A 97 7.00 -4.51 8.54
N MET A 98 5.77 -4.63 8.07
CA MET A 98 4.67 -3.74 8.42
C MET A 98 4.05 -4.19 9.74
N ASN A 99 4.26 -3.39 10.81
CA ASN A 99 3.72 -3.68 12.14
C ASN A 99 2.41 -2.93 12.35
N GLY A 100 1.32 -3.60 12.05
CA GLY A 100 -0.03 -3.07 12.17
C GLY A 100 -0.97 -3.66 11.13
N CYS A 101 -2.26 -3.40 11.32
CA CYS A 101 -3.32 -3.80 10.40
C CYS A 101 -4.55 -2.92 10.63
N ASP A 102 -5.57 -3.04 9.76
CA ASP A 102 -6.85 -2.38 9.94
C ASP A 102 -7.49 -2.77 11.27
N HIS A 103 -8.03 -1.78 11.97
CA HIS A 103 -8.76 -1.96 13.22
C HIS A 103 -7.93 -2.51 14.41
N GLN A 104 -6.61 -2.45 14.33
CA GLN A 104 -5.72 -2.90 15.40
C GLN A 104 -5.05 -1.73 16.13
N PRO A 105 -4.92 -1.80 17.46
CA PRO A 105 -4.12 -0.84 18.21
C PRO A 105 -2.63 -1.04 17.93
N VAL A 106 -1.84 0.01 18.18
CA VAL A 106 -0.38 -0.09 18.09
C VAL A 106 0.17 -1.13 19.09
N GLN A 107 1.19 -1.88 18.68
CA GLN A 107 1.87 -2.82 19.54
C GLN A 107 2.69 -2.08 20.60
N LYS A 108 2.29 -2.17 21.88
CA LYS A 108 2.90 -1.39 22.99
C LYS A 108 4.32 -1.85 23.34
N ASN A 109 4.62 -3.13 23.16
CA ASN A 109 5.93 -3.73 23.47
C ASN A 109 6.83 -3.89 22.24
N LEU A 110 6.61 -3.09 21.18
CA LEU A 110 7.37 -3.18 19.93
C LEU A 110 8.88 -3.02 20.15
N SER A 111 9.30 -2.07 20.98
CA SER A 111 10.73 -1.87 21.27
C SER A 111 11.39 -3.09 21.90
N GLU A 112 10.69 -3.80 22.77
CA GLU A 112 11.16 -5.07 23.35
C GLU A 112 11.20 -6.17 22.30
N ALA A 113 10.18 -6.29 21.47
CA ALA A 113 10.12 -7.27 20.39
C ALA A 113 11.29 -7.09 19.40
N ILE A 114 11.64 -5.84 19.04
CA ILE A 114 12.80 -5.54 18.20
C ILE A 114 14.11 -5.93 18.91
N ARG A 115 14.25 -5.64 20.19
CA ARG A 115 15.43 -6.04 20.97
C ARG A 115 15.60 -7.55 20.98
N VAL A 116 14.54 -8.30 21.26
CA VAL A 116 14.55 -9.78 21.24
C VAL A 116 14.92 -10.31 19.85
N ALA A 117 14.37 -9.75 18.78
CA ALA A 117 14.71 -10.13 17.42
C ALA A 117 16.20 -9.94 17.11
N ASN A 118 16.79 -8.81 17.49
CA ASN A 118 18.23 -8.55 17.32
C ASN A 118 19.12 -9.50 18.15
N GLU A 119 18.67 -9.95 19.32
CA GLU A 119 19.39 -10.94 20.12
C GLU A 119 19.37 -12.34 19.47
N LEU A 120 18.25 -12.69 18.84
CA LEU A 120 18.06 -14.02 18.24
C LEU A 120 18.73 -14.18 16.86
N PHE A 121 18.87 -13.09 16.12
CA PHE A 121 19.37 -13.09 14.73
C PHE A 121 20.53 -12.09 14.56
N PRO A 122 21.75 -12.45 14.99
CA PRO A 122 22.89 -11.51 14.96
C PRO A 122 23.32 -11.11 13.55
N ASP A 123 22.93 -11.86 12.53
CA ASP A 123 23.23 -11.57 11.12
C ASP A 123 22.16 -10.66 10.46
N VAL A 124 21.12 -10.27 11.20
CA VAL A 124 20.01 -9.41 10.72
C VAL A 124 19.85 -8.24 11.70
N THR A 125 19.78 -7.04 11.17
CA THR A 125 19.53 -5.86 11.98
C THR A 125 18.05 -5.47 11.89
N PHE A 126 17.33 -5.54 13.00
CA PHE A 126 15.94 -5.10 13.11
C PHE A 126 15.90 -3.69 13.67
N VAL A 127 15.26 -2.78 12.95
CA VAL A 127 15.12 -1.37 13.35
C VAL A 127 13.65 -0.93 13.24
N HIS A 128 13.24 -0.03 14.12
CA HIS A 128 12.02 0.73 13.92
C HIS A 128 12.34 1.86 12.94
N SER A 129 11.66 1.90 11.81
CA SER A 129 11.97 2.79 10.70
C SER A 129 10.72 3.49 10.19
N SER A 130 10.91 4.45 9.31
CA SER A 130 9.87 5.08 8.50
C SER A 130 9.87 4.48 7.08
N PHE A 131 8.78 4.76 6.35
CA PHE A 131 8.70 4.34 4.96
C PHE A 131 9.77 5.04 4.09
N ASP A 132 10.07 6.31 4.38
CA ASP A 132 11.09 7.08 3.67
C ASP A 132 12.50 6.49 3.87
N GLU A 133 12.86 6.11 5.10
CA GLU A 133 14.14 5.46 5.38
C GLU A 133 14.27 4.10 4.68
N TYR A 134 13.19 3.32 4.68
CA TYR A 134 13.14 2.04 3.95
C TYR A 134 13.36 2.26 2.45
N VAL A 135 12.64 3.21 1.84
CA VAL A 135 12.76 3.54 0.42
C VAL A 135 14.19 3.94 0.07
N GLN A 136 14.82 4.83 0.84
CA GLN A 136 16.21 5.24 0.63
C GLN A 136 17.18 4.06 0.70
N ALA A 137 16.98 3.16 1.65
CA ALA A 137 17.82 1.96 1.80
C ALA A 137 17.64 1.01 0.60
N VAL A 138 16.40 0.78 0.16
CA VAL A 138 16.11 -0.03 -1.03
C VAL A 138 16.71 0.58 -2.28
N GLU A 139 16.46 1.87 -2.55
CA GLU A 139 16.99 2.55 -3.74
C GLU A 139 18.51 2.47 -3.84
N SER A 140 19.21 2.51 -2.70
CA SER A 140 20.66 2.38 -2.63
C SER A 140 21.19 0.96 -2.93
N ALA A 141 20.31 -0.03 -2.88
CA ALA A 141 20.65 -1.46 -3.00
C ALA A 141 19.96 -2.15 -4.19
N LEU A 142 19.21 -1.41 -5.01
CA LEU A 142 18.49 -1.99 -6.14
C LEU A 142 19.42 -2.71 -7.11
N PRO A 143 19.04 -3.88 -7.64
CA PRO A 143 19.78 -4.54 -8.71
C PRO A 143 19.69 -3.74 -10.01
N GLU A 144 20.63 -3.97 -10.92
CA GLU A 144 20.65 -3.30 -12.24
C GLU A 144 19.39 -3.60 -13.07
N GLN A 145 18.81 -4.76 -12.86
CA GLN A 145 17.63 -5.21 -13.61
C GLN A 145 16.46 -5.48 -12.66
N LEU A 146 15.39 -4.74 -12.87
CA LEU A 146 14.09 -4.93 -12.25
C LEU A 146 13.03 -5.16 -13.32
N SER A 147 12.01 -5.94 -13.00
CA SER A 147 10.81 -6.08 -13.84
C SER A 147 10.15 -4.72 -14.05
N THR A 148 9.52 -4.54 -15.21
CA THR A 148 8.69 -3.37 -15.48
C THR A 148 7.25 -3.81 -15.69
N VAL A 149 6.37 -3.36 -14.82
CA VAL A 149 4.93 -3.55 -14.94
C VAL A 149 4.35 -2.30 -15.58
N THR A 150 3.60 -2.47 -16.66
CA THR A 150 3.10 -1.33 -17.46
C THR A 150 1.58 -1.21 -17.35
N GLY A 151 1.11 0.02 -17.20
CA GLY A 151 -0.30 0.33 -17.25
C GLY A 151 -1.01 0.31 -15.92
N GLU A 152 -2.26 -0.11 -15.90
CA GLU A 152 -3.08 -0.21 -14.69
C GLU A 152 -2.82 -1.53 -13.97
N LEU A 153 -2.68 -1.47 -12.65
CA LEU A 153 -2.43 -2.65 -11.82
C LEU A 153 -3.74 -3.40 -11.58
N THR A 154 -4.03 -4.37 -12.42
CA THR A 154 -5.32 -5.09 -12.45
C THR A 154 -5.21 -6.59 -12.28
N SER A 155 -4.01 -7.13 -12.02
CA SER A 155 -3.85 -8.56 -11.75
C SER A 155 -4.74 -9.00 -10.59
N GLN A 156 -5.41 -10.13 -10.76
CA GLN A 156 -6.22 -10.75 -9.71
C GLN A 156 -5.41 -11.76 -8.87
N GLU A 157 -4.13 -11.92 -9.17
CA GLU A 157 -3.27 -12.93 -8.58
C GLU A 157 -2.40 -12.33 -7.48
N THR A 158 -3.00 -12.09 -6.32
CA THR A 158 -2.33 -11.53 -5.13
C THR A 158 -2.80 -12.28 -3.89
N ASP A 159 -2.12 -13.30 -3.48
CA ASP A 159 -2.30 -14.03 -2.19
C ASP A 159 -3.76 -14.08 -1.68
N GLY A 160 -4.72 -14.41 -2.56
CA GLY A 160 -6.14 -14.48 -2.24
C GLY A 160 -6.87 -13.13 -2.12
N TRP A 161 -6.18 -12.01 -2.29
CA TRP A 161 -6.76 -10.67 -2.23
C TRP A 161 -6.95 -10.09 -3.63
N TYR A 162 -8.17 -10.13 -4.09
CA TYR A 162 -8.50 -9.67 -5.43
C TYR A 162 -8.42 -8.16 -5.59
N THR A 163 -7.99 -7.71 -6.76
CA THR A 163 -8.07 -6.31 -7.17
C THR A 163 -9.53 -5.94 -7.44
N LEU A 164 -9.95 -4.78 -6.97
CA LEU A 164 -11.27 -4.23 -7.25
C LEU A 164 -11.28 -3.48 -8.60
N ALA A 165 -10.77 -4.14 -9.64
CA ALA A 165 -10.71 -3.57 -10.98
C ALA A 165 -12.09 -3.09 -11.45
N ASN A 166 -12.13 -1.97 -12.15
CA ASN A 166 -13.35 -1.35 -12.68
C ASN A 166 -14.36 -0.83 -11.64
N THR A 167 -14.10 -0.98 -10.34
CA THR A 167 -14.99 -0.44 -9.30
C THR A 167 -15.13 1.07 -9.43
N SER A 168 -14.01 1.78 -9.66
CA SER A 168 -14.02 3.24 -9.81
C SER A 168 -14.71 3.72 -11.07
N SER A 169 -14.65 2.97 -12.16
CA SER A 169 -15.28 3.31 -13.45
C SER A 169 -16.74 2.86 -13.56
N SER A 170 -17.20 2.01 -12.62
CA SER A 170 -18.60 1.58 -12.58
C SER A 170 -19.52 2.73 -12.17
N ARG A 171 -20.63 2.93 -12.90
CA ARG A 171 -21.66 3.93 -12.61
C ARG A 171 -21.08 5.33 -12.40
N ILE A 172 -20.19 5.74 -13.29
CA ILE A 172 -19.46 7.03 -13.18
C ILE A 172 -20.38 8.24 -13.02
N TYR A 173 -21.56 8.24 -13.65
CA TYR A 173 -22.53 9.30 -13.56
C TYR A 173 -23.04 9.55 -12.12
N LEU A 174 -23.20 8.49 -11.31
CA LEU A 174 -23.56 8.64 -9.90
C LEU A 174 -22.42 9.24 -9.08
N LYS A 175 -21.18 8.83 -9.37
CA LYS A 175 -19.99 9.35 -8.69
C LYS A 175 -19.74 10.81 -9.03
N GLN A 176 -19.98 11.21 -10.27
CA GLN A 176 -19.89 12.60 -10.70
C GLN A 176 -20.96 13.46 -10.00
N ALA A 177 -22.22 13.01 -10.00
CA ALA A 177 -23.30 13.71 -9.30
C ALA A 177 -23.03 13.81 -7.79
N PHE A 178 -22.53 12.75 -7.16
CA PHE A 178 -22.14 12.77 -5.75
C PHE A 178 -21.03 13.81 -5.50
N GLN A 179 -19.99 13.83 -6.33
CA GLN A 179 -18.90 14.79 -6.18
C GLN A 179 -19.34 16.24 -6.36
N GLU A 180 -20.18 16.50 -7.36
CA GLU A 180 -20.75 17.84 -7.60
C GLU A 180 -21.59 18.31 -6.40
N ASN A 181 -22.46 17.44 -5.86
CA ASN A 181 -23.27 17.77 -4.69
C ASN A 181 -22.43 17.96 -3.43
N SER A 182 -21.44 17.13 -3.19
CA SER A 182 -20.52 17.28 -2.05
C SER A 182 -19.76 18.61 -2.12
N ASN A 183 -19.22 18.94 -3.28
CA ASN A 183 -18.53 20.21 -3.49
C ASN A 183 -19.47 21.42 -3.27
N LEU A 184 -20.71 21.35 -3.74
CA LEU A 184 -21.70 22.40 -3.54
C LEU A 184 -22.02 22.59 -2.05
N LEU A 185 -22.25 21.50 -1.33
CA LEU A 185 -22.53 21.53 0.11
C LEU A 185 -21.36 22.08 0.91
N GLU A 186 -20.18 21.52 0.74
CA GLU A 186 -18.99 21.84 1.55
C GLU A 186 -18.42 23.23 1.23
N GLN A 187 -18.37 23.60 -0.04
CA GLN A 187 -17.64 24.80 -0.44
C GLN A 187 -18.54 26.05 -0.59
N ILE A 188 -19.84 25.85 -0.75
CA ILE A 188 -20.78 26.96 -1.01
C ILE A 188 -21.87 27.01 0.05
N VAL A 189 -22.68 25.96 0.18
CA VAL A 189 -23.92 26.03 0.98
C VAL A 189 -23.62 26.16 2.47
N GLU A 190 -22.75 25.32 3.04
CA GLU A 190 -22.38 25.44 4.44
C GLU A 190 -21.69 26.76 4.79
N PRO A 191 -20.66 27.20 4.06
CA PRO A 191 -20.04 28.51 4.33
C PRO A 191 -21.02 29.67 4.22
N LEU A 192 -21.88 29.72 3.19
CA LEU A 192 -22.88 30.75 3.06
C LEU A 192 -23.92 30.74 4.18
N THR A 193 -24.33 29.56 4.60
CA THR A 193 -25.27 29.41 5.73
C THR A 193 -24.67 29.97 7.02
N ILE A 194 -23.39 29.74 7.27
CA ILE A 194 -22.70 30.32 8.42
C ILE A 194 -22.61 31.85 8.33
N ILE A 195 -22.18 32.37 7.17
CA ILE A 195 -21.98 33.82 6.96
C ILE A 195 -23.30 34.59 7.06
N THR A 196 -24.38 33.99 6.58
CA THR A 196 -25.72 34.66 6.58
C THR A 196 -26.47 34.44 7.91
N GLY A 197 -25.90 33.81 8.91
CA GLY A 197 -26.53 33.58 10.20
C GLY A 197 -27.68 32.57 10.15
N GLY A 198 -27.60 31.61 9.23
CA GLY A 198 -28.66 30.71 8.86
C GLY A 198 -28.95 29.54 9.80
N HIS A 199 -29.14 29.82 11.10
CA HIS A 199 -29.63 28.79 12.04
C HIS A 199 -30.94 28.11 11.62
N ASN A 200 -31.71 28.79 10.73
CA ASN A 200 -33.00 28.32 10.24
C ASN A 200 -32.89 27.20 9.18
N HIS A 201 -31.69 26.89 8.68
CA HIS A 201 -31.50 25.93 7.58
C HIS A 201 -30.83 24.61 8.02
N LYS A 202 -30.69 24.38 9.33
CA LYS A 202 -30.03 23.18 9.88
C LYS A 202 -30.70 21.88 9.41
N ASP A 203 -32.03 21.86 9.36
CA ASP A 203 -32.75 20.65 8.97
C ASP A 203 -32.60 20.35 7.48
N GLN A 204 -32.57 21.38 6.64
CA GLN A 204 -32.31 21.24 5.19
C GLN A 204 -30.89 20.75 4.93
N LEU A 205 -29.88 21.30 5.61
CA LEU A 205 -28.51 20.82 5.51
C LEU A 205 -28.37 19.37 5.98
N THR A 206 -28.98 19.04 7.12
CA THR A 206 -28.96 17.68 7.64
C THR A 206 -29.62 16.70 6.66
N TYR A 207 -30.70 17.10 6.01
CA TYR A 207 -31.36 16.29 4.98
C TYR A 207 -30.46 16.10 3.77
N ALA A 208 -29.85 17.20 3.26
CA ALA A 208 -28.98 17.15 2.09
C ALA A 208 -27.76 16.22 2.29
N TRP A 209 -27.23 16.15 3.51
CA TRP A 209 -26.14 15.21 3.84
C TRP A 209 -26.57 13.75 4.03
N LYS A 210 -27.85 13.47 4.15
CA LYS A 210 -28.39 12.12 4.34
C LYS A 210 -28.90 11.48 3.06
N THR A 211 -29.06 12.25 2.02
CA THR A 211 -29.55 11.80 0.70
C THR A 211 -28.45 11.67 -0.32
#